data_4b3316bf8c3423a22305324f180354d4
#
_entry.id   4b3316bf8c3423a22305324f180354d4
#
_cell.length_a   1.000
_cell.length_b   1.000
_cell.length_c   1.000
_cell.angle_alpha   90.00
_cell.angle_beta   90.00
_cell.angle_gamma   90.00
#
_symmetry.space_group_name_H-M   'P 1'
#
loop_
_entity.id
_entity.type
_entity.pdbx_description
1 polymer ?
#
loop_
_entity_poly.entity_id
_entity_poly.type
_entity_poly.pdbx_seq_one_letter_code
_entity_poly.pdbx_strand_id
1 'polypeptide(L)'
;MAHSSLYVIACFILALNSASGQLSTVNGRIKITVGTTAGCGDTVRFINDQLVPAYNQYGNFLDLEFVPWGRTTRNPDGSFTCQFGVNDCWANRLHRCALNMLRGNQTAQMNYMDCEFTLPLPGFTQGTYACAQASGLRLIEVDNCVAYGSAELDRAAEEAAKLPIQAINFVPAISFNNQNSIDLNNQARSRLSSMICFALANDPTTGVFSCTI
;
A
#
# COMPACT_ATOMS: atom_id res chain seq x y z
N MET A 1 26.93 64.34 19.86
CA MET A 1 26.87 63.45 18.70
C MET A 1 26.39 62.12 19.19
N ALA A 2 25.12 61.82 19.02
CA ALA A 2 24.49 60.59 19.48
C ALA A 2 24.30 59.66 18.29
N HIS A 3 24.98 58.53 18.25
CA HIS A 3 24.80 57.48 17.26
C HIS A 3 23.62 56.59 17.67
N SER A 4 22.52 56.71 16.94
CA SER A 4 21.34 55.83 17.07
C SER A 4 21.60 54.56 16.29
N SER A 5 21.76 53.45 16.97
CA SER A 5 21.91 52.11 16.34
C SER A 5 20.53 51.49 16.14
N LEU A 6 20.07 51.45 14.89
CA LEU A 6 18.87 50.70 14.52
C LEU A 6 19.15 49.21 14.49
N TYR A 7 18.58 48.46 15.44
CA TYR A 7 18.51 47.02 15.38
C TYR A 7 17.34 46.60 14.48
N VAL A 8 17.67 46.08 13.31
CA VAL A 8 16.70 45.39 12.44
C VAL A 8 16.46 44.00 13.01
N ILE A 9 15.32 43.79 13.67
CA ILE A 9 14.87 42.47 14.11
C ILE A 9 14.28 41.79 12.88
N ALA A 10 15.06 40.86 12.29
CA ALA A 10 14.54 39.95 11.27
C ALA A 10 13.66 38.90 11.96
N CYS A 11 12.33 39.09 11.87
CA CYS A 11 11.37 38.04 12.24
C CYS A 11 11.49 36.88 11.24
N PHE A 12 12.20 35.84 11.58
CA PHE A 12 12.08 34.55 10.92
C PHE A 12 10.71 33.97 11.30
N ILE A 13 9.75 34.12 10.41
CA ILE A 13 8.49 33.38 10.46
C ILE A 13 8.83 31.96 10.06
N LEU A 14 9.12 31.10 11.05
CA LEU A 14 9.05 29.66 10.91
C LEU A 14 7.60 29.33 10.62
N ALA A 15 7.28 29.15 9.34
CA ALA A 15 6.04 28.51 8.92
C ALA A 15 6.07 27.08 9.50
N LEU A 16 5.48 26.91 10.67
CA LEU A 16 5.08 25.61 11.18
C LEU A 16 4.01 25.12 10.19
N ASN A 17 4.45 24.36 9.18
CA ASN A 17 3.56 23.50 8.42
C ASN A 17 2.97 22.51 9.42
N SER A 18 1.86 22.89 10.05
CA SER A 18 0.96 21.95 10.70
C SER A 18 0.65 20.92 9.63
N ALA A 19 1.08 19.68 9.86
CA ALA A 19 0.75 18.55 9.02
C ALA A 19 -0.77 18.38 9.05
N SER A 20 -1.48 19.17 8.25
CA SER A 20 -2.86 18.91 7.90
C SER A 20 -2.85 17.56 7.19
N GLY A 21 -3.76 16.65 7.54
CA GLY A 21 -3.86 15.32 6.96
C GLY A 21 -4.25 15.33 5.48
N GLN A 22 -3.53 16.13 4.68
CA GLN A 22 -3.68 16.23 3.24
C GLN A 22 -2.55 15.49 2.54
N LEU A 23 -2.93 14.65 1.58
CA LEU A 23 -1.98 13.94 0.74
C LEU A 23 -1.19 14.93 -0.13
N SER A 24 0.11 14.71 -0.27
CA SER A 24 1.00 15.46 -1.14
C SER A 24 1.83 14.53 -2.01
N THR A 25 2.42 15.06 -3.08
CA THR A 25 3.40 14.36 -3.92
C THR A 25 4.81 14.47 -3.33
N VAL A 26 5.65 13.56 -3.74
CA VAL A 26 7.11 13.62 -3.56
C VAL A 26 7.74 13.44 -4.94
N ASN A 27 8.41 14.47 -5.45
CA ASN A 27 8.97 14.49 -6.81
C ASN A 27 7.92 14.14 -7.88
N GLY A 28 6.72 14.72 -7.79
CA GLY A 28 5.63 14.50 -8.74
C GLY A 28 4.95 13.14 -8.65
N ARG A 29 5.26 12.31 -7.65
CA ARG A 29 4.70 10.97 -7.48
C ARG A 29 4.15 10.77 -6.06
N ILE A 30 3.31 9.77 -5.91
CA ILE A 30 2.72 9.37 -4.63
C ILE A 30 3.06 7.89 -4.40
N LYS A 31 3.83 7.60 -3.37
CA LYS A 31 4.01 6.22 -2.91
C LYS A 31 2.79 5.81 -2.09
N ILE A 32 2.20 4.65 -2.42
CA ILE A 32 1.10 4.03 -1.66
C ILE A 32 1.55 2.64 -1.24
N THR A 33 1.70 2.42 0.06
CA THR A 33 1.94 1.09 0.63
C THR A 33 0.64 0.55 1.20
N VAL A 34 0.23 -0.64 0.76
CA VAL A 34 -1.04 -1.27 1.14
C VAL A 34 -0.75 -2.55 1.92
N GLY A 35 -0.93 -2.51 3.24
CA GLY A 35 -0.91 -3.68 4.10
C GLY A 35 -2.21 -4.46 3.96
N THR A 36 -2.14 -5.66 3.37
CA THR A 36 -3.30 -6.51 3.07
C THR A 36 -3.32 -7.78 3.91
N THR A 37 -4.49 -8.42 4.02
CA THR A 37 -4.63 -9.83 4.40
C THR A 37 -5.70 -10.49 3.53
N ALA A 38 -5.45 -11.71 3.10
CA ALA A 38 -6.16 -12.34 1.98
C ALA A 38 -7.66 -12.55 2.25
N GLY A 39 -8.03 -12.83 3.51
CA GLY A 39 -9.43 -13.07 3.90
C GLY A 39 -10.22 -11.79 4.25
N CYS A 40 -9.65 -10.60 4.11
CA CYS A 40 -10.26 -9.37 4.60
C CYS A 40 -11.24 -8.73 3.59
N GLY A 41 -12.53 -8.69 3.91
CA GLY A 41 -13.55 -8.05 3.07
C GLY A 41 -13.36 -6.52 2.92
N ASP A 42 -12.74 -5.84 3.91
CA ASP A 42 -12.40 -4.43 3.76
C ASP A 42 -11.26 -4.23 2.75
N THR A 43 -10.31 -5.17 2.67
CA THR A 43 -9.27 -5.17 1.63
C THR A 43 -9.88 -5.38 0.25
N VAL A 44 -10.83 -6.32 0.12
CA VAL A 44 -11.59 -6.55 -1.14
C VAL A 44 -12.22 -5.24 -1.61
N ARG A 45 -13.00 -4.60 -0.74
CA ARG A 45 -13.65 -3.32 -1.08
C ARG A 45 -12.65 -2.23 -1.45
N PHE A 46 -11.58 -2.08 -0.68
CA PHE A 46 -10.58 -1.06 -0.97
C PHE A 46 -9.90 -1.28 -2.33
N ILE A 47 -9.48 -2.50 -2.63
CA ILE A 47 -8.82 -2.80 -3.91
C ILE A 47 -9.77 -2.56 -5.07
N ASN A 48 -10.98 -3.13 -5.03
CA ASN A 48 -11.90 -3.08 -6.16
C ASN A 48 -12.54 -1.69 -6.34
N ASP A 49 -12.96 -1.04 -5.24
CA ASP A 49 -13.76 0.19 -5.33
C ASP A 49 -12.89 1.46 -5.30
N GLN A 50 -11.65 1.36 -4.81
CA GLN A 50 -10.80 2.54 -4.63
C GLN A 50 -9.47 2.42 -5.39
N LEU A 51 -8.70 1.35 -5.17
CA LEU A 51 -7.33 1.28 -5.68
C LEU A 51 -7.28 1.02 -7.19
N VAL A 52 -8.06 0.06 -7.71
CA VAL A 52 -8.11 -0.25 -9.15
C VAL A 52 -8.56 0.97 -9.97
N PRO A 53 -9.68 1.64 -9.64
CA PRO A 53 -10.08 2.86 -10.36
C PRO A 53 -9.03 3.97 -10.30
N ALA A 54 -8.43 4.19 -9.13
CA ALA A 54 -7.40 5.20 -8.95
C ALA A 54 -6.13 4.87 -9.75
N TYR A 55 -5.73 3.60 -9.78
CA TYR A 55 -4.58 3.15 -10.56
C TYR A 55 -4.81 3.28 -12.06
N ASN A 56 -5.99 2.92 -12.55
CA ASN A 56 -6.34 3.07 -13.97
C ASN A 56 -6.26 4.52 -14.44
N GLN A 57 -6.59 5.46 -13.56
CA GLN A 57 -6.58 6.89 -13.88
C GLN A 57 -5.21 7.55 -13.66
N TYR A 58 -4.51 7.20 -12.59
CA TYR A 58 -3.32 7.92 -12.11
C TYR A 58 -2.07 7.05 -11.99
N GLY A 59 -2.07 5.81 -12.48
CA GLY A 59 -0.99 4.83 -12.26
C GLY A 59 0.41 5.33 -12.60
N ASN A 60 0.54 6.23 -13.60
CA ASN A 60 1.81 6.84 -13.98
C ASN A 60 2.43 7.74 -12.89
N PHE A 61 1.62 8.20 -11.95
CA PHE A 61 2.04 9.04 -10.83
C PHE A 61 2.16 8.26 -9.51
N LEU A 62 1.89 6.95 -9.55
CA LEU A 62 1.87 6.12 -8.35
C LEU A 62 3.07 5.19 -8.29
N ASP A 63 3.58 4.99 -7.08
CA ASP A 63 4.50 3.93 -6.71
C ASP A 63 3.79 3.02 -5.71
N LEU A 64 3.34 1.83 -6.18
CA LEU A 64 2.59 0.89 -5.36
C LEU A 64 3.50 -0.13 -4.71
N GLU A 65 3.23 -0.41 -3.45
CA GLU A 65 3.83 -1.48 -2.68
C GLU A 65 2.73 -2.25 -1.93
N PHE A 66 2.69 -3.57 -2.10
CA PHE A 66 1.77 -4.42 -1.36
C PHE A 66 2.52 -5.19 -0.28
N VAL A 67 1.96 -5.22 0.93
CA VAL A 67 2.49 -5.92 2.09
C VAL A 67 1.46 -6.94 2.61
N PRO A 68 1.41 -8.15 2.02
CA PRO A 68 0.46 -9.19 2.42
C PRO A 68 0.88 -9.85 3.74
N TRP A 69 0.54 -9.24 4.85
CA TRP A 69 0.81 -9.71 6.22
C TRP A 69 -0.38 -9.49 7.15
N GLY A 70 -1.00 -8.32 7.09
CA GLY A 70 -2.10 -7.94 7.97
C GLY A 70 -1.74 -8.01 9.44
N ARG A 71 -2.58 -8.70 10.22
CA ARG A 71 -2.38 -8.96 11.66
C ARG A 71 -1.79 -10.36 11.92
N THR A 72 -0.94 -10.86 11.04
CA THR A 72 -0.26 -12.14 11.24
C THR A 72 0.72 -12.04 12.39
N THR A 73 0.76 -13.08 13.22
CA THR A 73 1.74 -13.23 14.29
C THR A 73 2.64 -14.43 14.00
N ARG A 74 3.94 -14.23 14.15
CA ARG A 74 4.91 -15.33 14.14
C ARG A 74 4.97 -15.97 15.51
N ASN A 75 4.75 -17.27 15.58
CA ASN A 75 4.83 -18.06 16.80
C ASN A 75 6.29 -18.43 17.14
N PRO A 76 6.58 -18.79 18.40
CA PRO A 76 7.93 -19.21 18.82
C PRO A 76 8.48 -20.43 18.06
N ASP A 77 7.62 -21.31 17.57
CA ASP A 77 7.98 -22.48 16.75
C ASP A 77 8.22 -22.17 15.27
N GLY A 78 8.10 -20.88 14.89
CA GLY A 78 8.26 -20.40 13.51
C GLY A 78 6.99 -20.51 12.65
N SER A 79 5.91 -21.08 13.15
CA SER A 79 4.60 -21.08 12.49
C SER A 79 3.94 -19.70 12.53
N PHE A 80 2.80 -19.54 11.82
CA PHE A 80 2.04 -18.29 11.80
C PHE A 80 0.62 -18.49 12.30
N THR A 81 0.14 -17.48 13.03
CA THR A 81 -1.28 -17.29 13.34
C THR A 81 -1.78 -16.10 12.52
N CYS A 82 -2.72 -16.33 11.61
CA CYS A 82 -3.26 -15.32 10.71
C CYS A 82 -4.70 -14.95 11.07
N GLN A 83 -5.11 -13.72 10.72
CA GLN A 83 -6.39 -13.14 11.13
C GLN A 83 -7.59 -13.99 10.72
N PHE A 84 -7.54 -14.63 9.56
CA PHE A 84 -8.63 -15.44 9.00
C PHE A 84 -8.24 -16.93 8.88
N GLY A 85 -7.34 -17.41 9.75
CA GLY A 85 -6.96 -18.81 9.87
C GLY A 85 -5.90 -19.27 8.87
N VAL A 86 -5.79 -20.60 8.70
CA VAL A 86 -4.72 -21.25 7.94
C VAL A 86 -4.74 -20.86 6.45
N ASN A 87 -5.92 -20.70 5.86
CA ASN A 87 -6.05 -20.30 4.47
C ASN A 87 -5.52 -18.88 4.23
N ASP A 88 -5.72 -17.99 5.20
CA ASP A 88 -5.17 -16.63 5.16
C ASP A 88 -3.64 -16.63 5.21
N CYS A 89 -3.06 -17.49 6.07
CA CYS A 89 -1.61 -17.66 6.12
C CYS A 89 -1.04 -18.13 4.78
N TRP A 90 -1.67 -19.14 4.18
CA TRP A 90 -1.25 -19.70 2.91
C TRP A 90 -1.40 -18.69 1.77
N ALA A 91 -2.56 -18.04 1.65
CA ALA A 91 -2.82 -17.06 0.60
C ALA A 91 -1.94 -15.80 0.73
N ASN A 92 -1.72 -15.28 1.93
CA ASN A 92 -0.78 -14.17 2.14
C ASN A 92 0.65 -14.54 1.69
N ARG A 93 1.07 -15.80 1.91
CA ARG A 93 2.37 -16.28 1.43
C ARG A 93 2.39 -16.39 -0.09
N LEU A 94 1.32 -16.91 -0.70
CA LEU A 94 1.15 -16.94 -2.15
C LEU A 94 1.27 -15.51 -2.73
N HIS A 95 0.57 -14.54 -2.15
CA HIS A 95 0.64 -13.14 -2.61
C HIS A 95 2.07 -12.60 -2.53
N ARG A 96 2.82 -12.85 -1.45
CA ARG A 96 4.22 -12.42 -1.33
C ARG A 96 5.11 -13.04 -2.40
N CYS A 97 4.95 -14.35 -2.65
CA CYS A 97 5.72 -15.06 -3.66
C CYS A 97 5.45 -14.51 -5.08
N ALA A 98 4.17 -14.37 -5.45
CA ALA A 98 3.79 -13.85 -6.76
C ALA A 98 4.24 -12.39 -6.95
N LEU A 99 4.00 -11.51 -5.99
CA LEU A 99 4.46 -10.12 -6.03
C LEU A 99 5.98 -9.99 -6.17
N ASN A 100 6.74 -10.87 -5.50
CA ASN A 100 8.19 -10.89 -5.65
C ASN A 100 8.64 -11.31 -7.06
N MET A 101 7.95 -12.29 -7.67
CA MET A 101 8.23 -12.71 -9.05
C MET A 101 7.82 -11.65 -10.09
N LEU A 102 6.82 -10.83 -9.77
CA LEU A 102 6.36 -9.70 -10.60
C LEU A 102 7.10 -8.39 -10.29
N ARG A 103 8.18 -8.43 -9.49
CA ARG A 103 8.94 -7.25 -9.11
C ARG A 103 9.44 -6.48 -10.34
N GLY A 104 9.31 -5.14 -10.28
CA GLY A 104 9.69 -4.24 -11.39
C GLY A 104 8.58 -4.05 -12.43
N ASN A 105 7.46 -4.77 -12.33
CA ASN A 105 6.28 -4.55 -13.16
C ASN A 105 5.06 -4.23 -12.29
N GLN A 106 4.90 -2.96 -11.95
CA GLN A 106 3.83 -2.49 -11.06
C GLN A 106 2.43 -2.81 -11.60
N THR A 107 2.25 -2.72 -12.92
CA THR A 107 0.95 -3.04 -13.56
C THR A 107 0.63 -4.53 -13.41
N ALA A 108 1.61 -5.41 -13.58
CA ALA A 108 1.40 -6.85 -13.36
C ALA A 108 1.10 -7.15 -11.87
N GLN A 109 1.77 -6.48 -10.94
CA GLN A 109 1.47 -6.62 -9.51
C GLN A 109 0.05 -6.12 -9.18
N MET A 110 -0.37 -4.98 -9.75
CA MET A 110 -1.73 -4.46 -9.55
C MET A 110 -2.79 -5.43 -10.10
N ASN A 111 -2.62 -5.91 -11.32
CA ASN A 111 -3.54 -6.86 -11.95
C ASN A 111 -3.62 -8.20 -11.18
N TYR A 112 -2.48 -8.67 -10.66
CA TYR A 112 -2.43 -9.85 -9.82
C TYR A 112 -3.24 -9.66 -8.52
N MET A 113 -3.06 -8.54 -7.83
CA MET A 113 -3.79 -8.26 -6.60
C MET A 113 -5.27 -8.01 -6.84
N ASP A 114 -5.65 -7.36 -7.95
CA ASP A 114 -7.05 -7.23 -8.38
C ASP A 114 -7.70 -8.61 -8.57
N CYS A 115 -7.03 -9.52 -9.27
CA CYS A 115 -7.48 -10.91 -9.43
C CYS A 115 -7.67 -11.62 -8.10
N GLU A 116 -6.69 -11.55 -7.18
CA GLU A 116 -6.72 -12.25 -5.88
C GLU A 116 -7.81 -11.70 -4.95
N PHE A 117 -8.18 -10.42 -5.09
CA PHE A 117 -9.24 -9.78 -4.31
C PHE A 117 -10.57 -9.69 -5.07
N THR A 118 -10.72 -10.38 -6.20
CA THR A 118 -12.00 -10.59 -6.88
C THR A 118 -12.71 -11.84 -6.33
N LEU A 119 -14.01 -11.74 -6.06
CA LEU A 119 -14.78 -12.87 -5.53
C LEU A 119 -15.09 -13.94 -6.60
N PRO A 120 -15.04 -15.23 -6.24
CA PRO A 120 -14.58 -15.80 -5.00
C PRO A 120 -13.04 -15.72 -4.92
N LEU A 121 -12.49 -15.28 -3.81
CA LEU A 121 -11.05 -15.01 -3.60
C LEU A 121 -10.19 -16.25 -3.97
N PRO A 122 -9.46 -16.25 -5.11
CA PRO A 122 -8.85 -17.48 -5.65
C PRO A 122 -7.83 -18.14 -4.73
N GLY A 123 -6.92 -17.36 -4.17
CA GLY A 123 -5.95 -17.89 -3.21
C GLY A 123 -6.60 -18.24 -1.86
N PHE A 124 -7.38 -17.35 -1.28
CA PHE A 124 -7.91 -17.53 0.07
C PHE A 124 -9.03 -18.58 0.17
N THR A 125 -10.05 -18.49 -0.70
CA THR A 125 -11.24 -19.36 -0.60
C THR A 125 -11.07 -20.65 -1.36
N GLN A 126 -10.44 -20.60 -2.54
CA GLN A 126 -10.32 -21.74 -3.44
C GLN A 126 -8.98 -22.49 -3.30
N GLY A 127 -7.97 -21.88 -2.68
CA GLY A 127 -6.64 -22.47 -2.53
C GLY A 127 -5.95 -22.74 -3.87
N THR A 128 -6.13 -21.83 -4.86
CA THR A 128 -5.64 -22.01 -6.23
C THR A 128 -4.55 -20.99 -6.60
N TYR A 129 -3.78 -21.33 -7.63
CA TYR A 129 -2.80 -20.43 -8.26
C TYR A 129 -3.36 -19.72 -9.50
N ALA A 130 -4.68 -19.60 -9.64
CA ALA A 130 -5.32 -19.10 -10.86
C ALA A 130 -4.83 -17.70 -11.26
N CYS A 131 -4.70 -16.79 -10.29
CA CYS A 131 -4.23 -15.43 -10.56
C CYS A 131 -2.73 -15.38 -10.90
N ALA A 132 -1.91 -16.25 -10.27
CA ALA A 132 -0.51 -16.39 -10.63
C ALA A 132 -0.35 -16.89 -12.07
N GLN A 133 -1.16 -17.87 -12.48
CA GLN A 133 -1.20 -18.38 -13.85
C GLN A 133 -1.66 -17.30 -14.84
N ALA A 134 -2.72 -16.56 -14.52
CA ALA A 134 -3.22 -15.47 -15.35
C ALA A 134 -2.19 -14.34 -15.51
N SER A 135 -1.32 -14.14 -14.52
CA SER A 135 -0.19 -13.19 -14.55
C SER A 135 1.03 -13.72 -15.30
N GLY A 136 0.95 -14.91 -15.92
CA GLY A 136 2.04 -15.52 -16.70
C GLY A 136 3.16 -16.12 -15.85
N LEU A 137 2.95 -16.31 -14.55
CA LEU A 137 3.95 -16.92 -13.68
C LEU A 137 4.03 -18.45 -13.88
N ARG A 138 5.21 -19.00 -13.73
CA ARG A 138 5.45 -20.45 -13.76
C ARG A 138 4.99 -21.05 -12.44
N LEU A 139 3.92 -21.84 -12.48
CA LEU A 139 3.28 -22.38 -11.26
C LEU A 139 4.22 -23.21 -10.39
N ILE A 140 5.15 -23.95 -10.99
CA ILE A 140 6.16 -24.73 -10.24
C ILE A 140 7.08 -23.81 -9.42
N GLU A 141 7.40 -22.62 -9.90
CA GLU A 141 8.23 -21.66 -9.18
C GLU A 141 7.43 -21.00 -8.04
N VAL A 142 6.16 -20.68 -8.31
CA VAL A 142 5.24 -20.14 -7.29
C VAL A 142 5.05 -21.15 -6.16
N ASP A 143 4.75 -22.41 -6.49
CA ASP A 143 4.57 -23.50 -5.52
C ASP A 143 5.83 -23.73 -4.68
N ASN A 144 6.99 -23.81 -5.31
CA ASN A 144 8.26 -23.92 -4.61
C ASN A 144 8.53 -22.73 -3.67
N CYS A 145 8.20 -21.51 -4.07
CA CYS A 145 8.32 -20.34 -3.19
C CYS A 145 7.38 -20.47 -1.99
N VAL A 146 6.12 -20.80 -2.22
CA VAL A 146 5.11 -20.95 -1.16
C VAL A 146 5.49 -22.06 -0.17
N ALA A 147 6.00 -23.19 -0.69
CA ALA A 147 6.32 -24.35 0.14
C ALA A 147 7.64 -24.19 0.91
N TYR A 148 8.67 -23.62 0.28
CA TYR A 148 10.04 -23.68 0.79
C TYR A 148 10.83 -22.37 0.72
N GLY A 149 10.47 -21.44 -0.17
CA GLY A 149 11.28 -20.26 -0.51
C GLY A 149 10.86 -18.96 0.14
N SER A 150 9.84 -18.92 0.97
CA SER A 150 9.21 -17.67 1.42
C SER A 150 9.83 -17.03 2.67
N ALA A 151 10.77 -17.65 3.35
CA ALA A 151 11.25 -17.22 4.67
C ALA A 151 11.77 -15.76 4.71
N GLU A 152 12.46 -15.30 3.67
CA GLU A 152 12.94 -13.91 3.57
C GLU A 152 11.80 -12.95 3.26
N LEU A 153 10.87 -13.36 2.39
CA LEU A 153 9.67 -12.58 2.06
C LEU A 153 8.76 -12.44 3.28
N ASP A 154 8.64 -13.51 4.08
CA ASP A 154 7.89 -13.52 5.33
C ASP A 154 8.48 -12.51 6.34
N ARG A 155 9.82 -12.49 6.51
CA ARG A 155 10.48 -11.52 7.38
C ARG A 155 10.35 -10.08 6.88
N ALA A 156 10.51 -9.87 5.58
CA ALA A 156 10.38 -8.55 4.99
C ALA A 156 8.95 -8.01 5.14
N ALA A 157 7.92 -8.84 4.91
CA ALA A 157 6.53 -8.45 5.08
C ALA A 157 6.16 -8.19 6.55
N GLU A 158 6.66 -9.00 7.48
CA GLU A 158 6.50 -8.80 8.93
C GLU A 158 7.05 -7.44 9.36
N GLU A 159 8.26 -7.11 8.96
CA GLU A 159 8.89 -5.84 9.30
C GLU A 159 8.18 -4.65 8.64
N ALA A 160 7.82 -4.76 7.36
CA ALA A 160 7.10 -3.71 6.64
C ALA A 160 5.69 -3.46 7.20
N ALA A 161 5.01 -4.49 7.71
CA ALA A 161 3.68 -4.36 8.28
C ALA A 161 3.66 -3.76 9.70
N LYS A 162 4.75 -3.86 10.45
CA LYS A 162 4.82 -3.55 11.88
C LYS A 162 4.36 -2.14 12.22
N LEU A 163 5.01 -1.14 11.63
CA LEU A 163 4.67 0.27 11.90
C LEU A 163 3.28 0.66 11.36
N PRO A 164 2.89 0.31 10.12
CA PRO A 164 1.55 0.59 9.62
C PRO A 164 0.45 -0.03 10.48
N ILE A 165 0.57 -1.31 10.86
CA ILE A 165 -0.44 -1.96 11.71
C ILE A 165 -0.47 -1.37 13.11
N GLN A 166 0.68 -1.02 13.69
CA GLN A 166 0.73 -0.39 15.00
C GLN A 166 0.08 1.01 15.00
N ALA A 167 0.36 1.81 13.99
CA ALA A 167 -0.12 3.19 13.90
C ALA A 167 -1.57 3.30 13.45
N ILE A 168 -1.97 2.55 12.41
CA ILE A 168 -3.30 2.62 11.78
C ILE A 168 -4.29 1.71 12.49
N ASN A 169 -3.81 0.56 13.01
CA ASN A 169 -4.61 -0.48 13.68
C ASN A 169 -5.84 -0.94 12.87
N PHE A 170 -5.71 -1.00 11.54
CA PHE A 170 -6.75 -1.45 10.62
C PHE A 170 -6.14 -2.22 9.44
N VAL A 171 -6.95 -3.07 8.79
CA VAL A 171 -6.61 -3.74 7.54
C VAL A 171 -7.73 -3.46 6.52
N PRO A 172 -7.42 -2.92 5.30
CA PRO A 172 -6.07 -2.62 4.82
C PRO A 172 -5.42 -1.44 5.54
N ALA A 173 -4.11 -1.57 5.83
CA ALA A 173 -3.30 -0.49 6.35
C ALA A 173 -2.67 0.28 5.18
N ILE A 174 -3.19 1.47 4.90
CA ILE A 174 -2.78 2.27 3.75
C ILE A 174 -1.90 3.42 4.23
N SER A 175 -0.65 3.42 3.78
CA SER A 175 0.33 4.45 4.09
C SER A 175 0.70 5.22 2.82
N PHE A 176 0.96 6.51 2.96
CA PHE A 176 1.35 7.39 1.86
C PHE A 176 2.72 7.98 2.11
N ASN A 177 3.61 7.90 1.13
CA ASN A 177 4.97 8.47 1.20
C ASN A 177 5.72 8.05 2.48
N ASN A 178 5.55 6.78 2.89
CA ASN A 178 6.08 6.17 4.11
C ASN A 178 5.55 6.79 5.43
N GLN A 179 4.43 7.52 5.39
CA GLN A 179 3.75 8.06 6.56
C GLN A 179 2.50 7.25 6.90
N ASN A 180 2.39 6.86 8.15
CA ASN A 180 1.27 6.08 8.69
C ASN A 180 0.27 7.03 9.37
N SER A 181 -0.72 7.51 8.62
CA SER A 181 -1.76 8.42 9.11
C SER A 181 -3.13 7.74 9.14
N ILE A 182 -3.76 7.69 10.30
CA ILE A 182 -5.13 7.17 10.46
C ILE A 182 -6.10 7.97 9.59
N ASP A 183 -5.96 9.28 9.55
CA ASP A 183 -6.84 10.16 8.76
C ASP A 183 -6.71 9.91 7.26
N LEU A 184 -5.48 9.81 6.74
CA LEU A 184 -5.27 9.49 5.33
C LEU A 184 -5.74 8.08 4.98
N ASN A 185 -5.48 7.09 5.86
CA ASN A 185 -6.00 5.74 5.69
C ASN A 185 -7.53 5.72 5.59
N ASN A 186 -8.23 6.40 6.50
CA ASN A 186 -9.68 6.44 6.51
C ASN A 186 -10.25 7.14 5.27
N GLN A 187 -9.64 8.25 4.85
CA GLN A 187 -10.02 8.95 3.63
C GLN A 187 -9.80 8.10 2.38
N ALA A 188 -8.67 7.39 2.29
CA ALA A 188 -8.33 6.54 1.14
C ALA A 188 -9.35 5.41 0.92
N ARG A 189 -9.94 4.89 1.99
CA ARG A 189 -10.95 3.82 1.93
C ARG A 189 -12.28 4.25 1.31
N SER A 190 -12.49 5.54 1.06
CA SER A 190 -13.76 6.06 0.52
C SER A 190 -13.59 7.04 -0.64
N ARG A 191 -12.40 7.64 -0.84
CA ARG A 191 -12.21 8.70 -1.84
C ARG A 191 -10.77 8.79 -2.39
N LEU A 192 -10.10 7.64 -2.60
CA LEU A 192 -8.70 7.60 -2.99
C LEU A 192 -8.40 8.40 -4.27
N SER A 193 -9.22 8.23 -5.32
CA SER A 193 -9.04 8.95 -6.59
C SER A 193 -9.07 10.47 -6.41
N SER A 194 -9.99 10.98 -5.60
CA SER A 194 -10.07 12.41 -5.29
C SER A 194 -8.84 12.89 -4.52
N MET A 195 -8.38 12.12 -3.52
CA MET A 195 -7.17 12.47 -2.76
C MET A 195 -5.94 12.57 -3.66
N ILE A 196 -5.75 11.59 -4.54
CA ILE A 196 -4.65 11.55 -5.50
C ILE A 196 -4.75 12.76 -6.44
N CYS A 197 -5.93 12.98 -7.05
CA CYS A 197 -6.13 14.10 -7.96
C CYS A 197 -5.78 15.44 -7.32
N PHE A 198 -6.30 15.73 -6.14
CA PHE A 198 -5.99 16.98 -5.45
C PHE A 198 -4.51 17.13 -5.10
N ALA A 199 -3.84 16.03 -4.70
CA ALA A 199 -2.41 16.06 -4.45
C ALA A 199 -1.60 16.36 -5.73
N LEU A 200 -1.98 15.76 -6.85
CA LEU A 200 -1.35 16.01 -8.16
C LEU A 200 -1.63 17.42 -8.67
N ALA A 201 -2.88 17.90 -8.56
CA ALA A 201 -3.25 19.26 -9.01
C ALA A 201 -2.56 20.39 -8.20
N ASN A 202 -2.19 20.11 -6.96
CA ASN A 202 -1.43 21.04 -6.11
C ASN A 202 0.08 21.03 -6.41
N ASP A 203 0.56 20.11 -7.23
CA ASP A 203 1.96 20.03 -7.66
C ASP A 203 2.06 20.38 -9.15
N PRO A 204 2.54 21.59 -9.48
CA PRO A 204 2.60 22.06 -10.88
C PRO A 204 3.52 21.20 -11.76
N THR A 205 4.41 20.39 -11.18
CA THR A 205 5.32 19.54 -11.95
C THR A 205 4.63 18.34 -12.57
N THR A 206 3.43 17.98 -12.10
CA THR A 206 2.67 16.82 -12.59
C THR A 206 1.91 17.08 -13.90
N GLY A 207 1.63 18.34 -14.22
CA GLY A 207 0.79 18.73 -15.37
C GLY A 207 -0.70 18.41 -15.18
N VAL A 208 -1.14 18.04 -14.00
CA VAL A 208 -2.56 17.84 -13.66
C VAL A 208 -3.12 19.15 -13.15
N PHE A 209 -4.11 19.75 -13.85
CA PHE A 209 -4.63 21.09 -13.51
C PHE A 209 -6.07 21.06 -13.01
N SER A 210 -6.81 19.97 -13.17
CA SER A 210 -8.20 19.84 -12.75
C SER A 210 -8.54 18.41 -12.35
N CYS A 211 -9.48 18.27 -11.42
CA CYS A 211 -10.01 16.99 -10.98
C CYS A 211 -11.45 16.86 -11.48
N THR A 212 -11.72 15.82 -12.26
CA THR A 212 -13.09 15.33 -12.49
C THR A 212 -13.43 14.41 -11.32
N ILE A 213 -14.36 14.83 -10.49
CA ILE A 213 -14.83 14.07 -9.32
C ILE A 213 -16.17 13.44 -9.67
#